data_d55936f4636477ea69393adbb10a05db
#
_entry.id   d55936f4636477ea69393adbb10a05db
#
_cell.length_a   1.000
_cell.length_b   1.000
_cell.length_c   1.000
_cell.angle_alpha   90.00
_cell.angle_beta   90.00
_cell.angle_gamma   90.00
#
_symmetry.space_group_name_H-M   'P 1'
#
loop_
_entity.id
_entity.type
_entity.pdbx_description
1 polymer ?
#
loop_
_entity_poly.entity_id
_entity_poly.type
_entity_poly.pdbx_seq_one_letter_code
_entity_poly.pdbx_strand_id
1 'polypeptide(L)'
;MLICIDAGHCLSTPGKRCLKSIDPNETREWVLNSRVVDKLEAILAGYDCQTMRVDDVTGRRDVTLSQRVAAANRAKADVYLSIHHNAGINGGSGGGIVAYVAPSHQKQSEVVRDAVYRYTVASTGLRGNRAQPLAEQSLYVLNYTTMPATLIELGFMDSTTDTPIILTEQFADQAAAGLAAALVEVYDLQAKGGGQVLMTAVPAEDLTVELVDRPKSECGDNCANAGYFANYSEAGEPFTLPAGHLVADYKAAGKWTRHYCQERGRFQWDRFTFDAGRWVYANPMYGKAISTLLISGGKARVEEIRTVPEGTDYAVSGIPVLRAGKACTTAQAKGQGWDTSPLRAAWHTLVGLKGDGMVYVMGWQSRTANLLDSGEAARVFRGLGFTDVLKLDGGGSYYQSRDGAVSKTAENRRINSVLRWTVREEEPEPELTEEQSWFDRMMEDWMARKAKEPASQWAQAGLEQAKAKGITDGTRPRSLATREEVALMVNKALE
;
A
#
# COMPACT_ATOMS: atom_id res chain seq x y z
N MET A 1 1.63 -14.25 17.16
CA MET A 1 2.88 -13.47 17.14
C MET A 1 2.79 -12.31 18.09
N LEU A 2 3.86 -11.98 18.86
CA LEU A 2 3.94 -10.84 19.77
C LEU A 2 5.01 -9.85 19.27
N ILE A 3 4.60 -8.65 18.92
CA ILE A 3 5.46 -7.54 18.47
C ILE A 3 5.72 -6.61 19.65
N CYS A 4 6.96 -6.52 20.07
CA CYS A 4 7.37 -5.57 21.10
C CYS A 4 7.74 -4.23 20.45
N ILE A 5 7.09 -3.16 20.87
CA ILE A 5 7.28 -1.81 20.34
C ILE A 5 7.75 -0.89 21.44
N ASP A 6 8.72 -0.05 21.10
CA ASP A 6 9.39 0.87 22.03
C ASP A 6 9.35 2.29 21.46
N ALA A 7 8.58 3.19 22.07
CA ALA A 7 8.74 4.62 21.82
C ALA A 7 9.92 5.14 22.66
N GLY A 8 11.00 5.52 21.98
CA GLY A 8 12.23 5.94 22.64
C GLY A 8 12.06 7.12 23.60
N HIS A 9 12.82 7.12 24.71
CA HIS A 9 12.84 8.18 25.71
C HIS A 9 11.56 8.35 26.55
N CYS A 10 11.36 9.54 27.10
CA CYS A 10 10.16 10.02 27.79
C CYS A 10 10.10 11.56 27.71
N LEU A 11 9.06 12.17 28.22
CA LEU A 11 8.87 13.63 28.20
C LEU A 11 9.98 14.40 28.96
N SER A 12 10.59 13.80 29.97
CA SER A 12 11.61 14.44 30.81
C SER A 12 13.04 14.10 30.42
N THR A 13 13.28 13.21 29.42
CA THR A 13 14.65 12.84 29.02
C THR A 13 15.43 14.07 28.53
N PRO A 14 16.56 14.46 29.18
CA PRO A 14 17.27 15.68 28.86
C PRO A 14 17.77 15.71 27.40
N GLY A 15 17.68 16.87 26.76
CA GLY A 15 18.20 17.09 25.39
C GLY A 15 17.39 16.45 24.26
N LYS A 16 16.41 15.61 24.54
CA LYS A 16 15.64 14.86 23.56
C LYS A 16 14.41 15.65 23.09
N ARG A 17 14.64 16.58 22.15
CA ARG A 17 13.64 17.54 21.63
C ARG A 17 14.09 18.18 20.33
N CYS A 18 13.14 18.72 19.59
CA CYS A 18 13.40 19.54 18.40
C CYS A 18 14.21 20.78 18.73
N LEU A 19 15.01 21.24 17.78
CA LEU A 19 15.80 22.44 17.91
C LEU A 19 14.89 23.68 17.95
N LYS A 20 15.02 24.50 18.98
CA LYS A 20 14.14 25.67 19.23
C LYS A 20 14.07 26.67 18.06
N SER A 21 15.16 26.83 17.32
CA SER A 21 15.20 27.73 16.15
C SER A 21 14.36 27.23 14.97
N ILE A 22 13.98 25.93 14.95
CA ILE A 22 13.17 25.32 13.88
C ILE A 22 11.76 25.02 14.40
N ASP A 23 11.65 24.51 15.62
CA ASP A 23 10.38 24.28 16.31
C ASP A 23 10.36 25.09 17.64
N PRO A 24 9.68 26.25 17.68
CA PRO A 24 9.59 27.07 18.89
C PRO A 24 8.98 26.35 20.10
N ASN A 25 8.19 25.29 19.88
CA ASN A 25 7.57 24.49 20.94
C ASN A 25 8.55 23.49 21.55
N GLU A 26 9.73 23.30 20.97
CA GLU A 26 10.72 22.34 21.40
C GLU A 26 10.08 20.94 21.61
N THR A 27 9.31 20.48 20.64
CA THR A 27 8.57 19.19 20.68
C THR A 27 9.50 18.07 21.09
N ARG A 28 9.09 17.33 22.13
CA ARG A 28 9.90 16.25 22.71
C ARG A 28 9.95 15.06 21.75
N GLU A 29 11.12 14.38 21.68
CA GLU A 29 11.33 13.19 20.87
C GLU A 29 10.30 12.10 21.17
N TRP A 30 10.03 11.87 22.46
CA TRP A 30 9.01 10.88 22.85
C TRP A 30 7.61 11.20 22.28
N VAL A 31 7.24 12.47 22.16
CA VAL A 31 5.93 12.86 21.57
C VAL A 31 5.85 12.43 20.11
N LEU A 32 6.92 12.62 19.34
CA LEU A 32 6.99 12.19 17.95
C LEU A 32 6.99 10.66 17.85
N ASN A 33 7.80 10.00 18.66
CA ASN A 33 7.90 8.53 18.69
C ASN A 33 6.55 7.89 19.08
N SER A 34 5.93 8.36 20.19
CA SER A 34 4.67 7.81 20.69
C SER A 34 3.52 8.01 19.70
N ARG A 35 3.47 9.16 19.02
CA ARG A 35 2.48 9.42 17.98
C ARG A 35 2.53 8.37 16.85
N VAL A 36 3.73 8.00 16.40
CA VAL A 36 3.91 6.95 15.39
C VAL A 36 3.55 5.58 15.96
N VAL A 37 3.98 5.28 17.20
CA VAL A 37 3.67 4.00 17.86
C VAL A 37 2.17 3.81 18.06
N ASP A 38 1.44 4.83 18.54
CA ASP A 38 -0.01 4.76 18.76
C ASP A 38 -0.75 4.42 17.46
N LYS A 39 -0.33 5.04 16.34
CA LYS A 39 -0.89 4.78 15.02
C LYS A 39 -0.50 3.38 14.51
N LEU A 40 0.74 2.94 14.73
CA LEU A 40 1.22 1.61 14.37
C LEU A 40 0.43 0.52 15.11
N GLU A 41 0.25 0.66 16.43
CA GLU A 41 -0.56 -0.27 17.22
C GLU A 41 -2.01 -0.32 16.72
N ALA A 42 -2.59 0.84 16.37
CA ALA A 42 -3.94 0.92 15.81
C ALA A 42 -4.06 0.16 14.46
N ILE A 43 -3.03 0.20 13.61
CA ILE A 43 -2.98 -0.57 12.36
C ILE A 43 -2.80 -2.06 12.66
N LEU A 44 -1.82 -2.42 13.51
CA LEU A 44 -1.49 -3.82 13.84
C LEU A 44 -2.61 -4.52 14.62
N ALA A 45 -3.46 -3.78 15.33
CA ALA A 45 -4.67 -4.33 15.93
C ALA A 45 -5.61 -5.02 14.93
N GLY A 46 -5.52 -4.66 13.65
CA GLY A 46 -6.23 -5.30 12.54
C GLY A 46 -5.60 -6.59 12.02
N TYR A 47 -4.44 -7.01 12.54
CA TYR A 47 -3.71 -8.22 12.09
C TYR A 47 -3.67 -9.28 13.17
N ASP A 48 -3.40 -10.54 12.78
CA ASP A 48 -3.27 -11.68 13.70
C ASP A 48 -1.93 -11.66 14.45
N CYS A 49 -1.75 -10.59 15.18
CA CYS A 49 -0.64 -10.37 16.08
C CYS A 49 -1.11 -9.65 17.35
N GLN A 50 -0.24 -9.64 18.34
CA GLN A 50 -0.38 -8.85 19.56
C GLN A 50 0.74 -7.82 19.59
N THR A 51 0.47 -6.65 20.13
CA THR A 51 1.47 -5.62 20.38
C THR A 51 1.69 -5.47 21.88
N MET A 52 2.91 -5.12 22.26
CA MET A 52 3.29 -4.82 23.63
C MET A 52 4.23 -3.63 23.63
N ARG A 53 3.85 -2.54 24.29
CA ARG A 53 4.74 -1.41 24.54
C ARG A 53 5.62 -1.65 25.76
N VAL A 54 6.87 -1.20 25.68
CA VAL A 54 7.85 -1.31 26.77
C VAL A 54 8.28 0.04 27.33
N ASP A 55 7.87 1.14 26.70
CA ASP A 55 7.94 2.49 27.27
C ASP A 55 6.76 2.77 28.21
N ASP A 56 6.75 3.92 28.86
CA ASP A 56 5.57 4.42 29.57
C ASP A 56 4.65 5.16 28.60
N VAL A 57 3.48 4.60 28.31
CA VAL A 57 2.49 5.17 27.36
C VAL A 57 2.03 6.59 27.72
N THR A 58 2.27 7.07 28.94
CA THR A 58 2.00 8.45 29.34
C THR A 58 3.21 9.37 29.17
N GLY A 59 4.40 8.81 28.89
CA GLY A 59 5.65 9.51 28.75
C GLY A 59 6.18 10.17 30.03
N ARG A 60 5.53 9.96 31.18
CA ARG A 60 5.89 10.63 32.44
C ARG A 60 7.04 9.97 33.17
N ARG A 61 7.20 8.67 32.97
CA ARG A 61 8.26 7.88 33.61
C ARG A 61 9.28 7.45 32.56
N ASP A 62 10.58 7.69 32.87
CA ASP A 62 11.68 7.15 32.06
C ASP A 62 11.89 5.68 32.41
N VAL A 63 11.34 4.76 31.61
CA VAL A 63 11.59 3.34 31.73
C VAL A 63 13.00 3.06 31.24
N THR A 64 13.86 2.54 32.15
CA THR A 64 15.26 2.30 31.82
C THR A 64 15.42 1.29 30.66
N LEU A 65 16.52 1.39 29.91
CA LEU A 65 16.81 0.47 28.81
C LEU A 65 16.82 -1.00 29.27
N SER A 66 17.36 -1.27 30.46
CA SER A 66 17.35 -2.62 31.03
C SER A 66 15.95 -3.13 31.37
N GLN A 67 15.05 -2.26 31.84
CA GLN A 67 13.65 -2.62 32.09
C GLN A 67 12.90 -2.90 30.78
N ARG A 68 13.11 -2.09 29.71
CA ARG A 68 12.52 -2.32 28.39
C ARG A 68 12.94 -3.68 27.82
N VAL A 69 14.24 -3.95 27.82
CA VAL A 69 14.81 -5.24 27.36
C VAL A 69 14.29 -6.42 28.21
N ALA A 70 14.33 -6.30 29.54
CA ALA A 70 13.85 -7.36 30.42
C ALA A 70 12.35 -7.65 30.23
N ALA A 71 11.54 -6.64 29.96
CA ALA A 71 10.12 -6.81 29.66
C ALA A 71 9.91 -7.58 28.34
N ALA A 72 10.58 -7.19 27.27
CA ALA A 72 10.50 -7.86 25.97
C ALA A 72 10.99 -9.32 26.03
N ASN A 73 12.14 -9.56 26.66
CA ASN A 73 12.72 -10.91 26.81
C ASN A 73 11.84 -11.82 27.67
N ARG A 74 11.28 -11.31 28.78
CA ARG A 74 10.37 -12.06 29.65
C ARG A 74 9.07 -12.42 28.93
N ALA A 75 8.55 -11.52 28.09
CA ALA A 75 7.36 -11.75 27.29
C ALA A 75 7.63 -12.70 26.12
N LYS A 76 8.89 -13.03 25.83
CA LYS A 76 9.32 -13.82 24.66
C LYS A 76 8.73 -13.24 23.38
N ALA A 77 8.87 -11.94 23.18
CA ALA A 77 8.43 -11.28 21.97
C ALA A 77 9.11 -11.90 20.73
N ASP A 78 8.40 -11.91 19.62
CA ASP A 78 8.92 -12.47 18.36
C ASP A 78 9.79 -11.47 17.59
N VAL A 79 9.60 -10.18 17.86
CA VAL A 79 10.38 -9.07 17.28
C VAL A 79 10.37 -7.87 18.23
N TYR A 80 11.47 -7.09 18.22
CA TYR A 80 11.62 -5.84 18.94
C TYR A 80 11.83 -4.69 17.95
N LEU A 81 10.95 -3.68 17.97
CA LEU A 81 11.02 -2.50 17.12
C LEU A 81 11.11 -1.24 18.01
N SER A 82 12.25 -0.56 17.97
CA SER A 82 12.46 0.71 18.68
C SER A 82 12.30 1.89 17.71
N ILE A 83 11.46 2.84 18.06
CA ILE A 83 11.09 3.99 17.23
C ILE A 83 11.63 5.26 17.85
N HIS A 84 12.44 5.99 17.10
CA HIS A 84 13.15 7.20 17.48
C HIS A 84 13.08 8.28 16.41
N HIS A 85 13.50 9.50 16.78
CA HIS A 85 13.84 10.58 15.87
C HIS A 85 15.24 11.09 16.20
N ASN A 86 16.06 11.23 15.19
CA ASN A 86 17.48 11.53 15.29
C ASN A 86 17.77 13.02 15.59
N ALA A 87 19.00 13.31 15.93
CA ALA A 87 19.55 14.66 16.04
C ALA A 87 21.08 14.64 15.79
N GLY A 88 21.68 15.81 15.64
CA GLY A 88 23.13 15.97 15.44
C GLY A 88 23.51 16.74 14.18
N ILE A 89 22.52 17.37 13.51
CA ILE A 89 22.70 18.21 12.31
C ILE A 89 22.81 19.68 12.66
N ASN A 90 22.34 20.07 13.87
CA ASN A 90 22.45 21.42 14.43
C ASN A 90 21.93 22.53 13.49
N GLY A 91 20.76 22.35 12.90
CA GLY A 91 20.15 23.33 11.99
C GLY A 91 20.60 23.23 10.53
N GLY A 92 21.37 22.20 10.17
CA GLY A 92 21.68 21.90 8.77
C GLY A 92 20.51 21.30 8.01
N SER A 93 20.66 21.15 6.69
CA SER A 93 19.65 20.58 5.76
C SER A 93 19.83 19.08 5.52
N GLY A 94 20.77 18.43 6.20
CA GLY A 94 20.94 16.98 6.15
C GLY A 94 19.81 16.25 6.87
N GLY A 95 19.77 14.93 6.77
CA GLY A 95 18.80 14.15 7.52
C GLY A 95 18.33 12.87 6.85
N GLY A 96 17.07 12.56 7.10
CA GLY A 96 16.35 11.40 6.60
C GLY A 96 16.28 10.22 7.55
N ILE A 97 15.65 9.17 7.10
CA ILE A 97 15.42 7.94 7.88
C ILE A 97 16.70 7.09 7.90
N VAL A 98 17.00 6.53 9.08
CA VAL A 98 18.10 5.60 9.31
C VAL A 98 17.62 4.42 10.14
N ALA A 99 18.03 3.19 9.82
CA ALA A 99 17.67 2.02 10.59
C ALA A 99 18.92 1.24 11.01
N TYR A 100 18.89 0.68 12.23
CA TYR A 100 20.03 0.05 12.88
C TYR A 100 19.71 -1.38 13.34
N VAL A 101 20.74 -2.24 13.29
CA VAL A 101 20.83 -3.50 14.03
C VAL A 101 22.07 -3.50 14.90
N ALA A 102 22.19 -4.44 15.85
CA ALA A 102 23.43 -4.61 16.62
C ALA A 102 24.54 -5.20 15.74
N PRO A 103 25.83 -4.94 15.99
CA PRO A 103 26.94 -5.58 15.27
C PRO A 103 26.94 -7.11 15.34
N SER A 104 26.44 -7.68 16.44
CA SER A 104 26.27 -9.13 16.64
C SER A 104 24.81 -9.56 16.55
N HIS A 105 24.10 -9.09 15.54
CA HIS A 105 22.68 -9.33 15.35
C HIS A 105 22.36 -10.71 14.76
N GLN A 106 21.12 -11.14 14.92
CA GLN A 106 20.57 -12.27 14.19
C GLN A 106 20.28 -11.85 12.74
N LYS A 107 20.50 -12.74 11.77
CA LYS A 107 20.19 -12.48 10.36
C LYS A 107 18.77 -11.95 10.12
N GLN A 108 17.80 -12.42 10.90
CA GLN A 108 16.42 -11.93 10.83
C GLN A 108 16.28 -10.45 11.22
N SER A 109 17.18 -9.91 12.06
CA SER A 109 17.18 -8.47 12.39
C SER A 109 17.46 -7.60 11.17
N GLU A 110 18.36 -8.02 10.27
CA GLU A 110 18.61 -7.31 9.00
C GLU A 110 17.38 -7.31 8.11
N VAL A 111 16.71 -8.46 7.98
CA VAL A 111 15.48 -8.57 7.18
C VAL A 111 14.43 -7.58 7.67
N VAL A 112 14.25 -7.48 9.00
CA VAL A 112 13.31 -6.51 9.61
C VAL A 112 13.79 -5.08 9.38
N ARG A 113 15.08 -4.77 9.63
CA ARG A 113 15.67 -3.44 9.42
C ARG A 113 15.44 -2.96 7.98
N ASP A 114 15.78 -3.79 7.01
CA ASP A 114 15.73 -3.44 5.60
C ASP A 114 14.28 -3.23 5.14
N ALA A 115 13.36 -4.06 5.62
CA ALA A 115 11.94 -3.89 5.34
C ALA A 115 11.38 -2.61 5.96
N VAL A 116 11.59 -2.36 7.28
CA VAL A 116 11.06 -1.14 7.93
C VAL A 116 11.63 0.12 7.31
N TYR A 117 12.92 0.14 6.93
CA TYR A 117 13.50 1.25 6.20
C TYR A 117 12.83 1.46 4.84
N ARG A 118 12.80 0.43 4.00
CA ARG A 118 12.26 0.48 2.64
C ARG A 118 10.81 0.96 2.60
N TYR A 119 9.97 0.35 3.41
CA TYR A 119 8.54 0.70 3.46
C TYR A 119 8.28 2.08 4.04
N THR A 120 9.02 2.48 5.09
CA THR A 120 8.85 3.80 5.71
C THR A 120 9.32 4.91 4.78
N VAL A 121 10.44 4.74 4.09
CA VAL A 121 10.89 5.70 3.05
C VAL A 121 9.88 5.79 1.91
N ALA A 122 9.35 4.67 1.44
CA ALA A 122 8.36 4.65 0.36
C ALA A 122 7.06 5.35 0.75
N SER A 123 6.58 5.17 2.00
CA SER A 123 5.31 5.75 2.47
C SER A 123 5.43 7.23 2.83
N THR A 124 6.57 7.66 3.38
CA THR A 124 6.78 9.05 3.85
C THR A 124 7.43 9.95 2.81
N GLY A 125 8.17 9.39 1.85
CA GLY A 125 9.03 10.13 0.93
C GLY A 125 10.30 10.68 1.57
N LEU A 126 10.53 10.49 2.88
CA LEU A 126 11.66 11.05 3.62
C LEU A 126 12.89 10.14 3.53
N ARG A 127 13.55 10.16 2.36
CA ARG A 127 14.77 9.37 2.16
C ARG A 127 16.01 10.01 2.80
N GLY A 128 16.11 11.35 2.76
CA GLY A 128 17.29 12.07 3.20
C GLY A 128 18.50 11.93 2.28
N ASN A 129 19.63 12.39 2.76
CA ASN A 129 20.91 12.47 2.01
C ASN A 129 22.04 11.68 2.67
N ARG A 130 21.75 10.76 3.58
CA ARG A 130 22.77 9.93 4.23
C ARG A 130 23.25 8.84 3.28
N ALA A 131 24.58 8.67 3.20
CA ALA A 131 25.21 7.66 2.36
C ALA A 131 24.92 6.23 2.86
N GLN A 132 24.77 6.04 4.18
CA GLN A 132 24.51 4.76 4.81
C GLN A 132 23.26 4.85 5.71
N PRO A 133 22.07 4.62 5.16
CA PRO A 133 20.83 4.66 5.92
C PRO A 133 20.53 3.33 6.63
N LEU A 134 21.20 2.24 6.27
CA LEU A 134 21.14 0.93 6.91
C LEU A 134 22.48 0.69 7.58
N ALA A 135 22.50 0.62 8.92
CA ALA A 135 23.75 0.61 9.66
C ALA A 135 23.72 -0.40 10.82
N GLU A 136 24.90 -0.67 11.34
CA GLU A 136 25.09 -1.39 12.58
C GLU A 136 25.49 -0.41 13.67
N GLN A 137 24.90 -0.55 14.84
CA GLN A 137 25.25 0.28 15.99
C GLN A 137 25.07 -0.48 17.30
N SER A 138 26.06 -0.37 18.17
CA SER A 138 26.00 -0.97 19.50
C SER A 138 25.06 -0.15 20.39
N LEU A 139 23.77 -0.53 20.39
CA LEU A 139 22.72 0.07 21.20
C LEU A 139 22.21 -0.95 22.21
N TYR A 140 21.98 -0.52 23.45
CA TYR A 140 21.61 -1.41 24.55
C TYR A 140 20.40 -2.29 24.20
N VAL A 141 19.33 -1.69 23.68
CA VAL A 141 18.10 -2.41 23.34
C VAL A 141 18.29 -3.40 22.19
N LEU A 142 19.25 -3.17 21.30
CA LEU A 142 19.56 -4.09 20.21
C LEU A 142 20.51 -5.23 20.63
N ASN A 143 21.45 -4.93 21.58
CA ASN A 143 22.45 -5.90 22.02
C ASN A 143 21.92 -6.94 23.01
N TYR A 144 20.92 -6.56 23.84
CA TYR A 144 20.48 -7.38 24.97
C TYR A 144 19.08 -7.98 24.81
N THR A 145 18.38 -7.71 23.73
CA THR A 145 17.17 -8.42 23.34
C THR A 145 17.50 -9.79 22.75
N THR A 146 16.67 -10.80 23.04
CA THR A 146 16.89 -12.19 22.60
C THR A 146 16.17 -12.54 21.28
N MET A 147 15.30 -11.68 20.81
CA MET A 147 14.59 -11.79 19.56
C MET A 147 15.21 -10.90 18.48
N PRO A 148 14.86 -11.06 17.19
CA PRO A 148 15.22 -10.08 16.15
C PRO A 148 14.83 -8.68 16.56
N ALA A 149 15.79 -7.74 16.46
CA ALA A 149 15.64 -6.38 16.95
C ALA A 149 16.17 -5.35 15.95
N THR A 150 15.42 -4.27 15.77
CA THR A 150 15.83 -3.11 14.97
C THR A 150 15.41 -1.81 15.65
N LEU A 151 16.19 -0.75 15.43
CA LEU A 151 15.85 0.62 15.80
C LEU A 151 15.78 1.46 14.53
N ILE A 152 14.74 2.26 14.40
CA ILE A 152 14.58 3.19 13.29
C ILE A 152 14.50 4.63 13.77
N GLU A 153 15.29 5.50 13.13
CA GLU A 153 15.30 6.95 13.31
C GLU A 153 14.51 7.59 12.17
N LEU A 154 13.38 8.18 12.49
CA LEU A 154 12.38 8.66 11.54
C LEU A 154 12.63 10.13 11.08
N GLY A 155 13.88 10.49 10.84
CA GLY A 155 14.29 11.85 10.49
C GLY A 155 14.89 12.58 11.66
N PHE A 156 15.39 13.80 11.40
CA PHE A 156 16.20 14.56 12.36
C PHE A 156 15.44 15.76 12.94
N MET A 157 15.35 15.82 14.26
CA MET A 157 14.65 16.86 15.02
C MET A 157 15.34 18.23 14.97
N ASP A 158 16.57 18.29 14.49
CA ASP A 158 17.39 19.49 14.35
C ASP A 158 17.75 19.80 12.88
N SER A 159 17.04 19.18 11.94
CA SER A 159 17.17 19.42 10.50
C SER A 159 16.16 20.45 10.01
N THR A 160 16.61 21.42 9.23
CA THR A 160 15.73 22.39 8.59
C THR A 160 14.81 21.79 7.53
N THR A 161 15.15 20.61 7.00
CA THR A 161 14.33 19.88 6.03
C THR A 161 13.41 18.86 6.68
N ASP A 162 13.89 18.08 7.67
CA ASP A 162 13.12 16.99 8.25
C ASP A 162 12.13 17.49 9.30
N THR A 163 12.53 18.42 10.16
CA THR A 163 11.71 18.87 11.30
C THR A 163 10.32 19.35 10.88
N PRO A 164 10.16 20.18 9.84
CA PRO A 164 8.82 20.59 9.40
C PRO A 164 7.93 19.44 8.94
N ILE A 165 8.54 18.35 8.44
CA ILE A 165 7.83 17.15 7.95
C ILE A 165 7.44 16.27 9.13
N ILE A 166 8.38 15.91 10.00
CA ILE A 166 8.16 14.96 11.11
C ILE A 166 7.21 15.50 12.19
N LEU A 167 7.02 16.81 12.25
CA LEU A 167 6.04 17.46 13.15
C LEU A 167 4.59 17.24 12.70
N THR A 168 4.35 16.81 11.46
CA THR A 168 2.99 16.69 10.92
C THR A 168 2.32 15.38 11.34
N GLU A 169 0.99 15.41 11.51
CA GLU A 169 0.19 14.19 11.70
C GLU A 169 0.26 13.27 10.48
N GLN A 170 0.30 13.86 9.28
CA GLN A 170 0.42 13.12 8.03
C GLN A 170 1.67 12.26 7.99
N PHE A 171 2.82 12.80 8.41
CA PHE A 171 4.06 12.03 8.48
C PHE A 171 3.93 10.84 9.43
N ALA A 172 3.35 11.06 10.62
CA ALA A 172 3.16 9.99 11.59
C ALA A 172 2.22 8.88 11.07
N ASP A 173 1.15 9.25 10.34
CA ASP A 173 0.27 8.29 9.66
C ASP A 173 1.02 7.48 8.60
N GLN A 174 1.82 8.15 7.77
CA GLN A 174 2.62 7.53 6.72
C GLN A 174 3.72 6.63 7.29
N ALA A 175 4.44 7.09 8.31
CA ALA A 175 5.48 6.29 8.98
C ALA A 175 4.90 5.02 9.61
N ALA A 176 3.81 5.15 10.36
CA ALA A 176 3.12 4.01 10.95
C ALA A 176 2.62 3.01 9.91
N ALA A 177 2.08 3.50 8.79
CA ALA A 177 1.64 2.64 7.67
C ALA A 177 2.82 1.88 7.04
N GLY A 178 3.95 2.55 6.82
CA GLY A 178 5.17 1.91 6.31
C GLY A 178 5.72 0.84 7.26
N LEU A 179 5.81 1.14 8.55
CA LEU A 179 6.24 0.18 9.57
C LEU A 179 5.31 -1.03 9.65
N ALA A 180 4.01 -0.82 9.61
CA ALA A 180 3.04 -1.91 9.60
C ALA A 180 3.18 -2.78 8.35
N ALA A 181 3.31 -2.19 7.16
CA ALA A 181 3.49 -2.92 5.90
C ALA A 181 4.77 -3.78 5.92
N ALA A 182 5.86 -3.26 6.49
CA ALA A 182 7.10 -4.02 6.67
C ALA A 182 6.90 -5.25 7.55
N LEU A 183 6.26 -5.09 8.72
CA LEU A 183 6.00 -6.19 9.63
C LEU A 183 5.03 -7.23 9.03
N VAL A 184 4.03 -6.76 8.30
CA VAL A 184 3.10 -7.64 7.57
C VAL A 184 3.84 -8.50 6.54
N GLU A 185 4.72 -7.91 5.73
CA GLU A 185 5.51 -8.66 4.75
C GLU A 185 6.49 -9.64 5.41
N VAL A 186 7.28 -9.16 6.37
CA VAL A 186 8.35 -9.99 6.96
C VAL A 186 7.81 -11.18 7.74
N TYR A 187 6.66 -11.03 8.38
CA TYR A 187 6.08 -12.05 9.25
C TYR A 187 4.80 -12.68 8.71
N ASP A 188 4.44 -12.38 7.46
CA ASP A 188 3.22 -12.87 6.82
C ASP A 188 1.98 -12.69 7.72
N LEU A 189 1.84 -11.50 8.33
CA LEU A 189 0.76 -11.24 9.26
C LEU A 189 -0.58 -11.24 8.54
N GLN A 190 -1.48 -12.08 9.00
CA GLN A 190 -2.82 -12.17 8.45
C GLN A 190 -3.74 -11.14 9.11
N ALA A 191 -4.57 -10.45 8.32
CA ALA A 191 -5.53 -9.51 8.87
C ALA A 191 -6.54 -10.21 9.80
N LYS A 192 -6.74 -9.67 11.00
CA LYS A 192 -7.83 -10.11 11.91
C LYS A 192 -9.16 -9.81 11.27
N GLY A 193 -9.93 -10.82 11.02
CA GLY A 193 -11.15 -10.75 10.23
C GLY A 193 -11.04 -11.61 8.98
N GLY A 194 -9.82 -12.08 8.67
CA GLY A 194 -9.51 -13.16 7.75
C GLY A 194 -10.05 -12.92 6.34
N GLY A 195 -9.92 -11.71 5.86
CA GLY A 195 -10.10 -11.45 4.45
C GLY A 195 -8.79 -11.71 3.72
N GLN A 196 -8.68 -12.84 3.04
CA GLN A 196 -7.66 -12.97 2.02
C GLN A 196 -7.95 -11.90 0.95
N VAL A 197 -7.08 -10.89 0.84
CA VAL A 197 -7.21 -9.88 -0.21
C VAL A 197 -6.67 -10.48 -1.50
N LEU A 198 -7.57 -10.97 -2.33
CA LEU A 198 -7.23 -11.27 -3.72
C LEU A 198 -7.21 -9.94 -4.46
N MET A 199 -6.10 -9.52 -5.00
CA MET A 199 -5.95 -8.21 -5.62
C MET A 199 -5.35 -8.34 -7.02
N THR A 200 -6.02 -7.74 -7.99
CA THR A 200 -5.53 -7.59 -9.36
C THR A 200 -5.41 -6.10 -9.67
N ALA A 201 -4.22 -5.64 -10.01
CA ALA A 201 -3.99 -4.28 -10.50
C ALA A 201 -4.19 -4.27 -12.02
N VAL A 202 -5.04 -3.37 -12.51
CA VAL A 202 -5.42 -3.27 -13.91
C VAL A 202 -5.23 -1.82 -14.36
N PRO A 203 -4.48 -1.54 -15.44
CA PRO A 203 -4.49 -0.21 -16.05
C PRO A 203 -5.93 0.23 -16.36
N ALA A 204 -6.26 1.48 -16.05
CA ALA A 204 -7.63 1.95 -16.24
C ALA A 204 -8.10 1.85 -17.70
N GLU A 205 -7.20 1.91 -18.65
CA GLU A 205 -7.46 1.75 -20.08
C GLU A 205 -7.78 0.30 -20.51
N ASP A 206 -7.34 -0.68 -19.71
CA ASP A 206 -7.57 -2.10 -19.97
C ASP A 206 -8.79 -2.65 -19.21
N LEU A 207 -9.45 -1.81 -18.40
CA LEU A 207 -10.61 -2.18 -17.62
C LEU A 207 -11.90 -1.76 -18.32
N THR A 208 -12.80 -2.70 -18.50
CA THR A 208 -14.15 -2.48 -19.03
C THR A 208 -15.22 -2.89 -18.03
N VAL A 209 -16.42 -2.37 -18.20
CA VAL A 209 -17.60 -2.83 -17.47
C VAL A 209 -18.54 -3.47 -18.49
N GLU A 210 -18.98 -4.69 -18.22
CA GLU A 210 -19.90 -5.42 -19.08
C GLU A 210 -21.21 -5.73 -18.35
N LEU A 211 -22.32 -5.48 -18.99
CA LEU A 211 -23.64 -5.95 -18.59
C LEU A 211 -23.82 -7.37 -19.10
N VAL A 212 -23.89 -8.36 -18.21
CA VAL A 212 -23.88 -9.79 -18.58
C VAL A 212 -25.19 -10.50 -18.29
N ASP A 213 -25.83 -10.24 -17.17
CA ASP A 213 -27.09 -10.86 -16.73
C ASP A 213 -27.12 -12.38 -16.93
N ARG A 214 -26.19 -13.09 -16.34
CA ARG A 214 -26.03 -14.55 -16.44
C ARG A 214 -25.50 -15.17 -15.15
N PRO A 215 -25.58 -16.51 -15.01
CA PRO A 215 -24.90 -17.21 -13.91
C PRO A 215 -23.40 -16.86 -13.88
N LYS A 216 -22.86 -16.61 -12.70
CA LYS A 216 -21.45 -16.19 -12.56
C LYS A 216 -20.44 -17.19 -13.13
N SER A 217 -20.78 -18.49 -13.15
CA SER A 217 -19.93 -19.53 -13.79
C SER A 217 -19.78 -19.38 -15.30
N GLU A 218 -20.62 -18.57 -15.93
CA GLU A 218 -20.64 -18.32 -17.38
C GLU A 218 -19.98 -16.98 -17.73
N CYS A 219 -19.42 -16.26 -16.76
CA CYS A 219 -18.82 -14.94 -16.99
C CYS A 219 -17.42 -14.99 -17.62
N GLY A 220 -16.79 -16.17 -17.64
CA GLY A 220 -15.46 -16.33 -18.23
C GLY A 220 -14.34 -15.93 -17.30
N ASP A 221 -13.15 -15.73 -17.86
CA ASP A 221 -11.93 -15.39 -17.14
C ASP A 221 -11.62 -13.89 -17.15
N ASN A 222 -10.63 -13.48 -16.36
CA ASN A 222 -10.13 -12.11 -16.23
C ASN A 222 -11.26 -11.11 -15.95
N CYS A 223 -12.12 -11.45 -14.99
CA CYS A 223 -13.22 -10.60 -14.58
C CYS A 223 -13.60 -10.81 -13.11
N ALA A 224 -14.35 -9.85 -12.57
CA ALA A 224 -15.00 -9.93 -11.27
C ALA A 224 -16.42 -9.39 -11.35
N ASN A 225 -17.32 -9.88 -10.48
CA ASN A 225 -18.65 -9.29 -10.38
C ASN A 225 -18.56 -7.80 -10.01
N ALA A 226 -19.45 -6.99 -10.58
CA ALA A 226 -19.40 -5.54 -10.45
C ALA A 226 -20.57 -4.97 -9.63
N GLY A 227 -21.45 -4.24 -10.27
CA GLY A 227 -22.49 -3.44 -9.64
C GLY A 227 -23.55 -4.23 -8.91
N TYR A 228 -24.20 -3.56 -7.98
CA TYR A 228 -25.44 -4.05 -7.35
C TYR A 228 -26.56 -4.15 -8.37
N PHE A 229 -27.53 -5.02 -8.11
CA PHE A 229 -28.66 -5.25 -8.98
C PHE A 229 -29.92 -5.69 -8.23
N ALA A 230 -31.06 -5.55 -8.91
CA ALA A 230 -32.34 -6.11 -8.49
C ALA A 230 -32.75 -7.25 -9.40
N ASN A 231 -33.39 -8.27 -8.82
CA ASN A 231 -33.88 -9.43 -9.57
C ASN A 231 -35.32 -9.21 -10.01
N TYR A 232 -35.60 -9.60 -11.25
CA TYR A 232 -36.91 -9.53 -11.88
C TYR A 232 -37.22 -10.85 -12.59
N SER A 233 -38.48 -11.00 -13.02
CA SER A 233 -38.92 -12.13 -13.83
C SER A 233 -39.91 -11.65 -14.88
N GLU A 234 -39.76 -12.10 -16.12
CA GLU A 234 -40.69 -11.84 -17.21
C GLU A 234 -40.98 -13.16 -17.93
N ALA A 235 -42.25 -13.49 -18.15
CA ALA A 235 -42.66 -14.75 -18.75
C ALA A 235 -42.06 -16.01 -18.11
N GLY A 236 -41.79 -15.96 -16.78
CA GLY A 236 -41.15 -17.05 -16.03
C GLY A 236 -39.61 -17.11 -16.12
N GLU A 237 -39.01 -16.24 -16.95
CA GLU A 237 -37.54 -16.17 -17.08
C GLU A 237 -36.97 -15.10 -16.15
N PRO A 238 -35.91 -15.42 -15.35
CA PRO A 238 -35.28 -14.46 -14.47
C PRO A 238 -34.34 -13.53 -15.25
N PHE A 239 -34.31 -12.26 -14.86
CA PHE A 239 -33.34 -11.28 -15.34
C PHE A 239 -32.99 -10.29 -14.23
N THR A 240 -31.97 -9.46 -14.46
CA THR A 240 -31.47 -8.49 -13.46
C THR A 240 -31.36 -7.10 -14.07
N LEU A 241 -31.60 -6.07 -13.25
CA LEU A 241 -31.34 -4.67 -13.60
C LEU A 241 -30.38 -4.06 -12.58
N PRO A 242 -29.45 -3.19 -13.00
CA PRO A 242 -28.47 -2.60 -12.11
C PRO A 242 -29.10 -1.67 -11.08
N ALA A 243 -28.40 -1.49 -9.95
CA ALA A 243 -28.72 -0.49 -8.95
C ALA A 243 -27.51 0.46 -8.81
N GLY A 244 -27.76 1.78 -8.85
CA GLY A 244 -26.70 2.79 -8.91
C GLY A 244 -26.33 3.16 -10.37
N HIS A 245 -25.34 4.04 -10.54
CA HIS A 245 -24.88 4.41 -11.88
C HIS A 245 -24.08 3.26 -12.51
N LEU A 246 -24.31 3.00 -13.78
CA LEU A 246 -23.57 2.02 -14.57
C LEU A 246 -23.42 2.54 -16.00
N VAL A 247 -22.18 2.54 -16.51
CA VAL A 247 -21.88 2.69 -17.95
C VAL A 247 -21.16 1.44 -18.36
N ALA A 248 -21.73 0.66 -19.28
CA ALA A 248 -21.26 -0.69 -19.58
C ALA A 248 -21.51 -1.08 -21.02
N ASP A 249 -20.67 -1.97 -21.55
CA ASP A 249 -20.94 -2.68 -22.78
C ASP A 249 -22.09 -3.67 -22.57
N TYR A 250 -23.08 -3.67 -23.44
CA TYR A 250 -24.30 -4.45 -23.23
C TYR A 250 -24.48 -5.65 -24.21
N LYS A 251 -23.54 -5.84 -25.14
CA LYS A 251 -23.61 -6.91 -26.15
C LYS A 251 -23.71 -8.31 -25.52
N ALA A 252 -23.11 -8.50 -24.34
CA ALA A 252 -23.14 -9.75 -23.63
C ALA A 252 -24.39 -9.96 -22.75
N ALA A 253 -25.26 -8.96 -22.63
CA ALA A 253 -26.44 -9.02 -21.77
C ALA A 253 -27.47 -10.05 -22.22
N GLY A 254 -28.18 -10.65 -21.28
CA GLY A 254 -29.29 -11.56 -21.51
C GLY A 254 -30.45 -10.91 -22.31
N LYS A 255 -31.31 -11.73 -22.93
CA LYS A 255 -32.42 -11.28 -23.77
C LYS A 255 -33.30 -10.25 -23.08
N TRP A 256 -33.75 -10.54 -21.87
CA TRP A 256 -34.72 -9.68 -21.17
C TRP A 256 -34.07 -8.40 -20.64
N THR A 257 -32.84 -8.45 -20.18
CA THR A 257 -32.09 -7.25 -19.81
C THR A 257 -31.92 -6.33 -21.00
N ARG A 258 -31.54 -6.86 -22.16
CA ARG A 258 -31.48 -6.08 -23.43
C ARG A 258 -32.83 -5.50 -23.83
N HIS A 259 -33.90 -6.29 -23.75
CA HIS A 259 -35.26 -5.86 -24.07
C HIS A 259 -35.71 -4.69 -23.19
N TYR A 260 -35.54 -4.81 -21.86
CA TYR A 260 -35.91 -3.73 -20.94
C TYR A 260 -35.02 -2.50 -21.11
N CYS A 261 -33.76 -2.66 -21.43
CA CYS A 261 -32.85 -1.55 -21.71
C CYS A 261 -33.17 -0.83 -23.04
N GLN A 262 -33.58 -1.57 -24.08
CA GLN A 262 -33.79 -1.02 -25.42
C GLN A 262 -35.22 -0.57 -25.70
N GLU A 263 -36.23 -1.33 -25.26
CA GLU A 263 -37.59 -1.15 -25.75
C GLU A 263 -38.55 -0.49 -24.77
N ARG A 264 -38.25 -0.58 -23.48
CA ARG A 264 -39.24 -0.14 -22.47
C ARG A 264 -38.86 1.09 -21.70
N GLY A 265 -37.86 1.85 -21.85
CA GLY A 265 -37.64 3.15 -21.19
C GLY A 265 -38.65 3.62 -20.14
N ARG A 266 -39.45 2.72 -19.56
CA ARG A 266 -40.66 2.92 -18.77
C ARG A 266 -40.63 2.34 -17.37
N PHE A 267 -39.44 2.06 -16.83
CA PHE A 267 -39.45 2.06 -15.38
C PHE A 267 -39.43 3.51 -14.94
N GLN A 268 -40.41 3.93 -14.18
CA GLN A 268 -40.68 5.31 -13.77
C GLN A 268 -39.50 5.98 -13.04
N TRP A 269 -38.42 5.28 -12.86
CA TRP A 269 -37.28 5.61 -12.01
C TRP A 269 -35.97 5.83 -12.77
N ASP A 270 -35.90 5.48 -14.08
CA ASP A 270 -34.62 5.22 -14.73
C ASP A 270 -34.49 6.03 -16.01
N ARG A 271 -33.39 6.75 -16.10
CA ARG A 271 -32.93 7.38 -17.34
C ARG A 271 -31.91 6.48 -18.00
N PHE A 272 -32.32 5.74 -19.01
CA PHE A 272 -31.43 5.00 -19.89
C PHE A 272 -31.10 5.85 -21.10
N THR A 273 -29.83 5.91 -21.45
CA THR A 273 -29.39 6.47 -22.71
C THR A 273 -28.43 5.51 -23.38
N PHE A 274 -28.50 5.39 -24.70
CA PHE A 274 -27.53 4.68 -25.50
C PHE A 274 -26.63 5.70 -26.15
N ASP A 275 -25.35 5.64 -25.86
CA ASP A 275 -24.34 6.43 -26.51
C ASP A 275 -23.21 5.54 -27.02
N ALA A 276 -22.87 5.67 -28.33
CA ALA A 276 -21.77 4.99 -29.02
C ALA A 276 -21.65 3.46 -28.75
N GLY A 277 -22.80 2.77 -28.60
CA GLY A 277 -22.83 1.31 -28.36
C GLY A 277 -22.68 0.91 -26.89
N ARG A 278 -22.61 1.88 -25.98
CA ARG A 278 -22.59 1.69 -24.53
C ARG A 278 -23.94 1.98 -23.92
N TRP A 279 -24.22 1.28 -22.85
CA TRP A 279 -25.44 1.47 -22.08
C TRP A 279 -25.14 2.31 -20.85
N VAL A 280 -25.82 3.46 -20.74
CA VAL A 280 -25.69 4.37 -19.60
C VAL A 280 -26.94 4.24 -18.76
N TYR A 281 -26.78 3.72 -17.56
CA TYR A 281 -27.80 3.70 -16.55
C TYR A 281 -27.47 4.74 -15.48
N ALA A 282 -28.30 5.73 -15.36
CA ALA A 282 -28.21 6.74 -14.33
C ALA A 282 -29.43 6.61 -13.40
N ASN A 283 -29.27 5.82 -12.33
CA ASN A 283 -30.25 5.78 -11.25
C ASN A 283 -29.79 6.75 -10.16
N PRO A 284 -30.44 7.90 -10.01
CA PRO A 284 -30.07 8.88 -8.99
C PRO A 284 -30.51 8.47 -7.58
N MET A 285 -30.75 7.18 -7.28
CA MET A 285 -31.10 6.71 -5.94
C MET A 285 -31.85 7.78 -5.12
N TYR A 286 -33.04 8.16 -5.59
CA TYR A 286 -33.85 9.26 -5.01
C TYR A 286 -33.22 10.66 -5.12
N GLY A 287 -32.45 10.94 -6.17
CA GLY A 287 -31.84 12.26 -6.41
C GLY A 287 -30.59 12.55 -5.58
N LYS A 288 -30.02 11.54 -4.94
CA LYS A 288 -28.80 11.66 -4.14
C LYS A 288 -27.57 11.50 -5.00
N ALA A 289 -26.47 12.15 -4.58
CA ALA A 289 -25.16 11.84 -5.13
C ALA A 289 -24.67 10.50 -4.56
N ILE A 290 -24.11 9.64 -5.39
CA ILE A 290 -23.60 8.32 -4.99
C ILE A 290 -22.15 8.14 -5.44
N SER A 291 -21.37 7.47 -4.62
CA SER A 291 -19.96 7.16 -4.91
C SER A 291 -19.85 6.23 -6.11
N THR A 292 -19.14 6.65 -7.12
CA THR A 292 -19.04 5.96 -8.43
C THR A 292 -17.59 5.96 -8.90
N LEU A 293 -17.08 4.80 -9.29
CA LEU A 293 -15.87 4.69 -10.09
C LEU A 293 -16.22 5.15 -11.52
N LEU A 294 -15.46 6.09 -12.04
CA LEU A 294 -15.57 6.64 -13.38
C LEU A 294 -14.26 6.36 -14.12
N ILE A 295 -14.38 5.88 -15.37
CA ILE A 295 -13.26 5.70 -16.28
C ILE A 295 -13.54 6.56 -17.51
N SER A 296 -12.59 7.42 -17.87
CA SER A 296 -12.67 8.31 -19.01
C SER A 296 -11.28 8.52 -19.60
N GLY A 297 -11.12 8.24 -20.90
CA GLY A 297 -9.85 8.41 -21.60
C GLY A 297 -8.67 7.68 -20.93
N GLY A 298 -8.87 6.44 -20.48
CA GLY A 298 -7.87 5.61 -19.83
C GLY A 298 -7.49 6.05 -18.40
N LYS A 299 -8.27 6.94 -17.78
CA LYS A 299 -8.06 7.41 -16.40
C LYS A 299 -9.23 7.05 -15.52
N ALA A 300 -8.91 6.55 -14.32
CA ALA A 300 -9.90 6.20 -13.31
C ALA A 300 -9.94 7.24 -12.18
N ARG A 301 -11.15 7.53 -11.69
CA ARG A 301 -11.37 8.34 -10.49
C ARG A 301 -12.64 7.87 -9.77
N VAL A 302 -12.76 8.16 -8.51
CA VAL A 302 -13.98 7.94 -7.74
C VAL A 302 -14.57 9.29 -7.33
N GLU A 303 -15.84 9.51 -7.67
CA GLU A 303 -16.56 10.74 -7.34
C GLU A 303 -17.95 10.44 -6.78
N GLU A 304 -18.51 11.36 -6.01
CA GLU A 304 -19.93 11.34 -5.66
C GLU A 304 -20.70 12.14 -6.71
N ILE A 305 -21.49 11.43 -7.54
CA ILE A 305 -22.20 12.01 -8.66
C ILE A 305 -23.71 11.79 -8.55
N ARG A 306 -24.49 12.73 -9.06
CA ARG A 306 -25.95 12.62 -9.27
C ARG A 306 -26.30 12.16 -10.66
N THR A 307 -25.46 12.50 -11.62
CA THR A 307 -25.60 12.13 -13.02
C THR A 307 -24.23 11.73 -13.55
N VAL A 308 -24.20 10.76 -14.44
CA VAL A 308 -22.95 10.35 -15.10
C VAL A 308 -22.45 11.51 -15.97
N PRO A 309 -21.18 11.94 -15.82
CA PRO A 309 -20.59 12.99 -16.67
C PRO A 309 -20.56 12.54 -18.15
N GLU A 310 -20.74 13.51 -19.05
CA GLU A 310 -20.55 13.28 -20.48
C GLU A 310 -19.10 12.83 -20.77
N GLY A 311 -18.91 11.95 -21.74
CA GLY A 311 -17.60 11.40 -22.09
C GLY A 311 -17.07 10.36 -21.10
N THR A 312 -17.90 9.82 -20.20
CA THR A 312 -17.55 8.68 -19.37
C THR A 312 -17.54 7.41 -20.19
N ASP A 313 -16.39 6.72 -20.25
CA ASP A 313 -16.25 5.45 -20.95
C ASP A 313 -16.93 4.31 -20.20
N TYR A 314 -16.65 4.17 -18.91
CA TYR A 314 -17.24 3.18 -18.01
C TYR A 314 -17.51 3.77 -16.63
N ALA A 315 -18.52 3.27 -15.98
CA ALA A 315 -18.85 3.65 -14.61
C ALA A 315 -19.48 2.49 -13.85
N VAL A 316 -19.20 2.43 -12.55
CA VAL A 316 -19.89 1.54 -11.62
C VAL A 316 -19.98 2.19 -10.23
N SER A 317 -21.19 2.24 -9.69
CA SER A 317 -21.41 2.74 -8.33
C SER A 317 -21.18 1.66 -7.28
N GLY A 318 -20.69 2.08 -6.12
CA GLY A 318 -20.46 1.19 -4.99
C GLY A 318 -20.61 1.88 -3.64
N ILE A 319 -20.71 1.09 -2.60
CA ILE A 319 -20.72 1.58 -1.22
C ILE A 319 -19.31 2.08 -0.87
N PRO A 320 -19.14 3.34 -0.44
CA PRO A 320 -17.82 3.86 -0.12
C PRO A 320 -17.28 3.22 1.17
N VAL A 321 -16.06 2.70 1.10
CA VAL A 321 -15.28 2.17 2.23
C VAL A 321 -14.21 3.16 2.63
N LEU A 322 -13.51 3.73 1.66
CA LEU A 322 -12.49 4.75 1.83
C LEU A 322 -12.70 5.84 0.78
N ARG A 323 -12.61 7.12 1.18
CA ARG A 323 -12.72 8.28 0.29
C ARG A 323 -11.68 9.33 0.65
N ALA A 324 -10.84 9.72 -0.31
CA ALA A 324 -9.73 10.64 -0.09
C ALA A 324 -8.91 10.31 1.18
N GLY A 325 -8.59 9.03 1.38
CA GLY A 325 -7.85 8.51 2.53
C GLY A 325 -8.63 8.44 3.85
N LYS A 326 -9.92 8.81 3.86
CA LYS A 326 -10.76 8.78 5.07
C LYS A 326 -11.73 7.60 5.06
N ALA A 327 -11.85 6.93 6.21
CA ALA A 327 -12.83 5.87 6.40
C ALA A 327 -14.25 6.41 6.27
N CYS A 328 -15.11 5.67 5.57
CA CYS A 328 -16.53 5.97 5.45
C CYS A 328 -17.33 5.22 6.49
N THR A 329 -18.48 5.77 6.86
CA THR A 329 -19.38 5.20 7.86
C THR A 329 -20.66 4.67 7.24
N THR A 330 -21.36 3.79 7.97
CA THR A 330 -22.69 3.31 7.58
C THR A 330 -23.68 4.47 7.40
N ALA A 331 -23.58 5.53 8.20
CA ALA A 331 -24.43 6.72 8.06
C ALA A 331 -24.19 7.43 6.72
N GLN A 332 -22.93 7.56 6.26
CA GLN A 332 -22.60 8.13 4.95
C GLN A 332 -23.14 7.27 3.81
N ALA A 333 -22.96 5.94 3.89
CA ALA A 333 -23.52 5.02 2.90
C ALA A 333 -25.06 5.12 2.80
N LYS A 334 -25.76 5.13 3.94
CA LYS A 334 -27.23 5.37 4.00
C LYS A 334 -27.61 6.75 3.47
N GLY A 335 -26.78 7.76 3.73
CA GLY A 335 -26.95 9.12 3.18
C GLY A 335 -26.99 9.14 1.67
N GLN A 336 -26.19 8.28 1.01
CA GLN A 336 -26.17 8.07 -0.45
C GLN A 336 -27.32 7.18 -0.95
N GLY A 337 -28.12 6.59 -0.07
CA GLY A 337 -29.26 5.74 -0.41
C GLY A 337 -28.95 4.24 -0.43
N TRP A 338 -27.74 3.82 -0.04
CA TRP A 338 -27.38 2.41 -0.04
C TRP A 338 -28.11 1.63 1.07
N ASP A 339 -28.61 0.45 0.75
CA ASP A 339 -28.92 -0.57 1.74
C ASP A 339 -27.60 -1.10 2.34
N THR A 340 -27.50 -1.05 3.64
CA THR A 340 -26.30 -1.48 4.37
C THR A 340 -26.37 -2.92 4.89
N SER A 341 -27.49 -3.62 4.67
CA SER A 341 -27.64 -5.04 5.01
C SER A 341 -26.61 -5.95 4.30
N PRO A 342 -26.14 -5.66 3.06
CA PRO A 342 -25.10 -6.44 2.39
C PRO A 342 -23.69 -6.27 2.98
N LEU A 343 -23.48 -5.44 4.00
CA LEU A 343 -22.17 -5.21 4.64
C LEU A 343 -21.78 -6.28 5.68
N ARG A 344 -22.61 -7.30 5.84
CA ARG A 344 -22.39 -8.42 6.77
C ARG A 344 -21.18 -9.28 6.43
N ALA A 345 -20.81 -10.15 7.35
CA ALA A 345 -19.74 -11.15 7.13
C ALA A 345 -20.00 -11.97 5.85
N ALA A 346 -19.21 -11.74 4.82
CA ALA A 346 -19.29 -12.39 3.51
C ALA A 346 -18.07 -12.04 2.66
N TRP A 347 -17.94 -12.68 1.51
CA TRP A 347 -17.07 -12.21 0.44
C TRP A 347 -17.66 -10.97 -0.24
N HIS A 348 -16.81 -10.00 -0.52
CA HIS A 348 -17.14 -8.76 -1.21
C HIS A 348 -16.19 -8.51 -2.36
N THR A 349 -16.70 -8.02 -3.47
CA THR A 349 -15.86 -7.41 -4.51
C THR A 349 -15.69 -5.94 -4.18
N LEU A 350 -14.44 -5.47 -4.25
CA LEU A 350 -14.09 -4.06 -4.05
C LEU A 350 -13.27 -3.57 -5.25
N VAL A 351 -13.34 -2.28 -5.47
CA VAL A 351 -12.41 -1.57 -6.37
C VAL A 351 -11.75 -0.44 -5.61
N GLY A 352 -10.48 -0.20 -5.91
CA GLY A 352 -9.72 0.85 -5.23
C GLY A 352 -8.72 1.56 -6.12
N LEU A 353 -8.33 2.77 -5.73
CA LEU A 353 -7.34 3.61 -6.39
C LEU A 353 -6.25 4.01 -5.39
N LYS A 354 -5.00 4.08 -5.88
CA LYS A 354 -3.83 4.56 -5.12
C LYS A 354 -3.24 5.86 -5.71
N GLY A 355 -3.75 6.33 -6.85
CA GLY A 355 -3.20 7.48 -7.57
C GLY A 355 -2.03 7.15 -8.51
N ASP A 356 -1.80 5.87 -8.76
CA ASP A 356 -0.74 5.32 -9.65
C ASP A 356 -1.25 5.02 -11.08
N GLY A 357 -2.48 5.40 -11.41
CA GLY A 357 -3.12 5.13 -12.70
C GLY A 357 -3.78 3.76 -12.82
N MET A 358 -3.61 2.91 -11.80
CA MET A 358 -4.19 1.57 -11.79
C MET A 358 -5.54 1.53 -11.09
N VAL A 359 -6.42 0.66 -11.52
CA VAL A 359 -7.62 0.23 -10.80
C VAL A 359 -7.35 -1.13 -10.18
N TYR A 360 -7.51 -1.22 -8.87
CA TYR A 360 -7.31 -2.46 -8.14
C TYR A 360 -8.65 -3.15 -7.94
N VAL A 361 -8.83 -4.31 -8.55
CA VAL A 361 -9.99 -5.18 -8.35
C VAL A 361 -9.66 -6.19 -7.26
N MET A 362 -10.45 -6.20 -6.19
CA MET A 362 -10.12 -6.92 -4.97
C MET A 362 -11.27 -7.80 -4.49
N GLY A 363 -10.93 -9.00 -4.04
CA GLY A 363 -11.80 -9.86 -3.27
C GLY A 363 -11.48 -9.72 -1.78
N TRP A 364 -12.47 -9.46 -0.96
CA TRP A 364 -12.35 -9.32 0.49
C TRP A 364 -13.37 -10.20 1.22
N GLN A 365 -12.89 -11.06 2.10
CA GLN A 365 -13.76 -11.84 2.97
C GLN A 365 -13.92 -11.13 4.33
N SER A 366 -14.99 -10.40 4.52
CA SER A 366 -15.32 -9.82 5.82
C SER A 366 -15.85 -10.89 6.77
N ARG A 367 -15.34 -10.91 8.00
CA ARG A 367 -15.86 -11.72 9.11
C ARG A 367 -16.63 -10.86 10.13
N THR A 368 -16.63 -9.55 9.97
CA THR A 368 -17.33 -8.62 10.84
C THR A 368 -18.81 -8.50 10.47
N ALA A 369 -19.64 -8.17 11.44
CA ALA A 369 -21.06 -7.97 11.22
C ALA A 369 -21.37 -6.80 10.27
N ASN A 370 -20.46 -5.81 10.19
CA ASN A 370 -20.56 -4.67 9.30
C ASN A 370 -19.17 -4.21 8.84
N LEU A 371 -18.94 -4.23 7.53
CA LEU A 371 -17.68 -3.85 6.89
C LEU A 371 -17.22 -2.41 7.22
N LEU A 372 -18.15 -1.47 7.37
CA LEU A 372 -17.85 -0.06 7.60
C LEU A 372 -17.70 0.29 9.09
N ASP A 373 -18.57 -0.23 9.95
CA ASP A 373 -18.64 0.18 11.35
C ASP A 373 -17.41 -0.24 12.16
N SER A 374 -16.78 -1.36 11.80
CA SER A 374 -15.52 -1.78 12.43
C SER A 374 -14.34 -0.87 12.05
N GLY A 375 -14.45 -0.14 10.95
CA GLY A 375 -13.35 0.61 10.35
C GLY A 375 -12.15 -0.25 9.91
N GLU A 376 -12.27 -1.57 10.00
CA GLU A 376 -11.20 -2.54 9.72
C GLU A 376 -10.77 -2.48 8.25
N ALA A 377 -11.72 -2.62 7.33
CA ALA A 377 -11.42 -2.57 5.90
C ALA A 377 -10.74 -1.24 5.52
N ALA A 378 -11.24 -0.11 6.05
CA ALA A 378 -10.64 1.19 5.77
C ALA A 378 -9.21 1.30 6.33
N ARG A 379 -8.91 0.72 7.50
CA ARG A 379 -7.54 0.68 8.04
C ARG A 379 -6.61 -0.14 7.16
N VAL A 380 -7.03 -1.34 6.76
CA VAL A 380 -6.25 -2.23 5.90
C VAL A 380 -5.95 -1.57 4.56
N PHE A 381 -6.96 -1.07 3.87
CA PHE A 381 -6.77 -0.47 2.55
C PHE A 381 -5.97 0.83 2.61
N ARG A 382 -6.11 1.64 3.67
CA ARG A 382 -5.23 2.79 3.88
C ARG A 382 -3.78 2.35 4.10
N GLY A 383 -3.54 1.32 4.91
CA GLY A 383 -2.21 0.73 5.10
C GLY A 383 -1.58 0.21 3.80
N LEU A 384 -2.41 -0.26 2.86
CA LEU A 384 -1.98 -0.67 1.52
C LEU A 384 -1.83 0.50 0.54
N GLY A 385 -1.97 1.76 0.99
CA GLY A 385 -1.78 2.97 0.18
C GLY A 385 -2.98 3.41 -0.65
N PHE A 386 -4.19 2.86 -0.41
CA PHE A 386 -5.38 3.27 -1.13
C PHE A 386 -5.89 4.64 -0.65
N THR A 387 -6.30 5.47 -1.59
CA THR A 387 -7.01 6.73 -1.34
C THR A 387 -8.52 6.57 -1.41
N ASP A 388 -8.98 5.71 -2.31
CA ASP A 388 -10.40 5.47 -2.55
C ASP A 388 -10.67 3.98 -2.69
N VAL A 389 -11.71 3.49 -2.03
CA VAL A 389 -12.18 2.10 -2.12
C VAL A 389 -13.70 2.09 -2.09
N LEU A 390 -14.29 1.43 -3.08
CA LEU A 390 -15.71 1.16 -3.17
C LEU A 390 -15.97 -0.34 -3.02
N LYS A 391 -16.97 -0.70 -2.20
CA LYS A 391 -17.52 -2.04 -2.19
C LYS A 391 -18.57 -2.15 -3.28
N LEU A 392 -18.38 -3.11 -4.17
CA LEU A 392 -19.34 -3.53 -5.19
C LEU A 392 -20.25 -4.64 -4.65
N ASP A 393 -20.91 -5.39 -5.50
CA ASP A 393 -21.74 -6.51 -5.04
C ASP A 393 -20.89 -7.63 -4.41
N GLY A 394 -21.53 -8.52 -3.67
CA GLY A 394 -20.83 -9.56 -2.91
C GLY A 394 -21.75 -10.62 -2.38
N GLY A 395 -21.34 -11.32 -1.32
CA GLY A 395 -22.10 -12.44 -0.78
C GLY A 395 -22.23 -13.57 -1.82
N GLY A 396 -23.44 -14.03 -2.06
CA GLY A 396 -23.74 -15.06 -3.07
C GLY A 396 -23.31 -14.68 -4.49
N SER A 397 -23.19 -13.38 -4.80
CA SER A 397 -22.78 -12.87 -6.11
C SER A 397 -21.26 -12.83 -6.30
N TYR A 398 -20.46 -13.00 -5.22
CA TYR A 398 -19.00 -12.87 -5.32
C TYR A 398 -18.41 -13.85 -6.34
N TYR A 399 -17.65 -13.29 -7.28
CA TYR A 399 -16.91 -13.98 -8.30
C TYR A 399 -15.71 -13.15 -8.73
N GLN A 400 -14.56 -13.78 -8.81
CA GLN A 400 -13.36 -13.22 -9.42
C GLN A 400 -12.60 -14.34 -10.12
N SER A 401 -12.17 -14.10 -11.33
CA SER A 401 -11.33 -15.02 -12.10
C SER A 401 -10.16 -14.27 -12.70
N ARG A 402 -8.98 -14.87 -12.64
CA ARG A 402 -7.75 -14.36 -13.22
C ARG A 402 -6.88 -15.51 -13.67
N ASP A 403 -6.46 -15.52 -14.92
CA ASP A 403 -5.53 -16.49 -15.52
C ASP A 403 -5.94 -17.96 -15.21
N GLY A 404 -7.24 -18.24 -15.33
CA GLY A 404 -7.81 -19.56 -15.03
C GLY A 404 -8.04 -19.85 -13.56
N ALA A 405 -7.51 -19.06 -12.65
CA ALA A 405 -7.77 -19.20 -11.21
C ALA A 405 -9.08 -18.52 -10.82
N VAL A 406 -10.01 -19.26 -10.22
CA VAL A 406 -11.35 -18.78 -9.87
C VAL A 406 -11.54 -18.74 -8.38
N SER A 407 -11.92 -17.58 -7.84
CA SER A 407 -12.40 -17.39 -6.48
C SER A 407 -13.88 -17.01 -6.51
N LYS A 408 -14.72 -17.81 -5.89
CA LYS A 408 -16.19 -17.60 -5.88
C LYS A 408 -16.84 -18.24 -4.65
N THR A 409 -18.03 -17.77 -4.29
CA THR A 409 -18.91 -18.48 -3.36
C THR A 409 -19.57 -19.68 -4.03
N ALA A 410 -20.00 -20.66 -3.23
CA ALA A 410 -20.58 -21.92 -3.74
C ALA A 410 -21.85 -21.72 -4.56
N GLU A 411 -22.66 -20.70 -4.22
CA GLU A 411 -23.90 -20.36 -4.91
C GLU A 411 -23.61 -19.89 -6.33
N ASN A 412 -24.21 -20.53 -7.34
CA ASN A 412 -24.10 -20.10 -8.75
C ASN A 412 -25.20 -19.08 -9.09
N ARG A 413 -25.20 -17.94 -8.42
CA ARG A 413 -26.16 -16.86 -8.61
C ARG A 413 -25.97 -16.18 -9.97
N ARG A 414 -27.10 -15.75 -10.56
CA ARG A 414 -27.08 -14.80 -11.68
C ARG A 414 -26.53 -13.46 -11.19
N ILE A 415 -25.65 -12.85 -11.96
CA ILE A 415 -25.08 -11.51 -11.71
C ILE A 415 -25.37 -10.59 -12.88
N ASN A 416 -25.48 -9.29 -12.61
CA ASN A 416 -25.88 -8.29 -13.59
C ASN A 416 -24.72 -7.82 -14.45
N SER A 417 -23.60 -7.50 -13.85
CA SER A 417 -22.46 -6.88 -14.50
C SER A 417 -21.13 -7.41 -13.95
N VAL A 418 -20.10 -7.31 -14.79
CA VAL A 418 -18.72 -7.65 -14.42
C VAL A 418 -17.79 -6.50 -14.77
N LEU A 419 -16.73 -6.36 -13.97
CA LEU A 419 -15.50 -5.71 -14.37
C LEU A 419 -14.70 -6.73 -15.15
N ARG A 420 -14.25 -6.39 -16.34
CA ARG A 420 -13.40 -7.25 -17.16
C ARG A 420 -12.12 -6.51 -17.50
N TRP A 421 -11.02 -7.22 -17.53
CA TRP A 421 -9.73 -6.66 -17.93
C TRP A 421 -9.08 -7.51 -19.02
N THR A 422 -8.33 -6.80 -19.86
CA THR A 422 -7.47 -7.42 -20.86
C THR A 422 -6.13 -7.73 -20.18
N VAL A 423 -5.70 -8.99 -20.27
CA VAL A 423 -4.31 -9.34 -19.95
C VAL A 423 -3.51 -9.01 -21.21
N ARG A 424 -2.64 -8.02 -21.11
CA ARG A 424 -1.65 -7.81 -22.17
C ARG A 424 -0.65 -8.96 -22.05
N GLU A 425 -0.47 -9.74 -23.10
CA GLU A 425 0.74 -10.54 -23.21
C GLU A 425 1.89 -9.54 -23.07
N GLU A 426 2.83 -9.81 -22.15
CA GLU A 426 4.08 -9.04 -22.11
C GLU A 426 4.61 -9.14 -23.54
N GLU A 427 4.63 -8.01 -24.26
CA GLU A 427 5.33 -7.99 -25.54
C GLU A 427 6.75 -8.48 -25.22
N PRO A 428 7.24 -9.51 -25.91
CA PRO A 428 8.62 -9.93 -25.72
C PRO A 428 9.47 -8.65 -25.82
N GLU A 429 10.35 -8.45 -24.85
CA GLU A 429 11.23 -7.27 -24.86
C GLU A 429 11.68 -7.08 -26.31
N PRO A 430 11.49 -5.88 -26.89
CA PRO A 430 11.77 -5.70 -28.30
C PRO A 430 13.19 -6.18 -28.55
N GLU A 431 13.37 -7.11 -29.47
CA GLU A 431 14.71 -7.55 -29.86
C GLU A 431 15.50 -6.29 -30.12
N LEU A 432 16.60 -6.12 -29.38
CA LEU A 432 17.49 -4.97 -29.50
C LEU A 432 17.77 -4.77 -30.99
N THR A 433 17.51 -3.59 -31.51
CA THR A 433 17.86 -3.27 -32.88
C THR A 433 19.33 -3.55 -33.09
N GLU A 434 19.77 -3.85 -34.33
CA GLU A 434 21.20 -4.08 -34.60
C GLU A 434 22.07 -2.92 -34.08
N GLU A 435 21.57 -1.68 -34.10
CA GLU A 435 22.24 -0.50 -33.54
C GLU A 435 22.31 -0.53 -32.00
N GLN A 436 21.27 -0.92 -31.31
CA GLN A 436 21.28 -1.07 -29.84
C GLN A 436 22.23 -2.20 -29.43
N SER A 437 22.11 -3.35 -30.09
CA SER A 437 23.00 -4.49 -29.86
C SER A 437 24.50 -4.15 -30.20
N TRP A 438 24.74 -3.30 -31.20
CA TRP A 438 26.06 -2.80 -31.50
C TRP A 438 26.56 -1.84 -30.42
N PHE A 439 25.73 -0.93 -29.96
CA PHE A 439 26.05 0.01 -28.89
C PHE A 439 26.39 -0.72 -27.57
N ASP A 440 25.58 -1.70 -27.18
CA ASP A 440 25.81 -2.49 -25.96
C ASP A 440 27.15 -3.25 -26.06
N ARG A 441 27.43 -3.92 -27.19
CA ARG A 441 28.74 -4.58 -27.43
C ARG A 441 29.89 -3.59 -27.42
N MET A 442 29.73 -2.41 -28.01
CA MET A 442 30.74 -1.36 -27.99
C MET A 442 31.01 -0.87 -26.56
N MET A 443 29.95 -0.70 -25.76
CA MET A 443 30.07 -0.30 -24.35
C MET A 443 30.72 -1.39 -23.50
N GLU A 444 30.33 -2.66 -23.69
CA GLU A 444 31.00 -3.80 -23.03
C GLU A 444 32.50 -3.88 -23.37
N ASP A 445 32.85 -3.76 -24.63
CA ASP A 445 34.24 -3.74 -25.08
C ASP A 445 35.01 -2.53 -24.53
N TRP A 446 34.38 -1.37 -24.46
CA TRP A 446 34.96 -0.18 -23.87
C TRP A 446 35.19 -0.36 -22.37
N MET A 447 34.20 -0.87 -21.64
CA MET A 447 34.28 -1.17 -20.20
C MET A 447 35.37 -2.22 -19.93
N ALA A 448 35.43 -3.29 -20.73
CA ALA A 448 36.45 -4.33 -20.62
C ALA A 448 37.86 -3.79 -20.86
N ARG A 449 38.05 -2.88 -21.82
CA ARG A 449 39.32 -2.20 -22.04
C ARG A 449 39.68 -1.27 -20.89
N LYS A 450 38.72 -0.48 -20.40
CA LYS A 450 38.92 0.43 -19.27
C LYS A 450 39.29 -0.33 -17.98
N ALA A 451 38.71 -1.48 -17.75
CA ALA A 451 39.06 -2.33 -16.62
C ALA A 451 40.51 -2.81 -16.62
N LYS A 452 41.12 -2.95 -17.80
CA LYS A 452 42.53 -3.38 -17.96
C LYS A 452 43.54 -2.22 -17.91
N GLU A 453 43.08 -0.97 -17.99
CA GLU A 453 43.98 0.18 -17.88
C GLU A 453 44.56 0.30 -16.47
N PRO A 454 45.85 0.65 -16.31
CA PRO A 454 46.46 0.89 -15.02
C PRO A 454 45.80 2.09 -14.31
N ALA A 455 45.84 2.11 -13.01
CA ALA A 455 45.39 3.25 -12.23
C ALA A 455 46.07 4.55 -12.71
N SER A 456 45.31 5.65 -12.73
CA SER A 456 45.87 6.97 -13.01
C SER A 456 46.92 7.36 -11.97
N GLN A 457 47.91 8.13 -12.38
CA GLN A 457 49.04 8.51 -11.52
C GLN A 457 48.64 9.07 -10.16
N TRP A 458 47.58 9.89 -10.12
CA TRP A 458 47.06 10.47 -8.89
C TRP A 458 46.38 9.45 -7.95
N ALA A 459 45.86 8.34 -8.51
CA ALA A 459 45.11 7.32 -7.74
C ALA A 459 46.00 6.16 -7.29
N GLN A 460 47.24 6.01 -7.82
CA GLN A 460 48.12 4.88 -7.55
C GLN A 460 48.44 4.69 -6.07
N ALA A 461 48.78 5.77 -5.38
CA ALA A 461 49.12 5.70 -3.94
C ALA A 461 47.93 5.28 -3.09
N GLY A 462 46.74 5.82 -3.41
CA GLY A 462 45.48 5.45 -2.72
C GLY A 462 45.08 4.01 -3.02
N LEU A 463 45.27 3.53 -4.24
CA LEU A 463 44.99 2.14 -4.62
C LEU A 463 45.88 1.15 -3.87
N GLU A 464 47.16 1.45 -3.72
CA GLU A 464 48.09 0.58 -2.97
C GLU A 464 47.73 0.55 -1.49
N GLN A 465 47.31 1.68 -0.92
CA GLN A 465 46.79 1.69 0.46
C GLN A 465 45.51 0.87 0.60
N ALA A 466 44.60 0.96 -0.36
CA ALA A 466 43.36 0.20 -0.37
C ALA A 466 43.59 -1.31 -0.50
N LYS A 467 44.58 -1.70 -1.34
CA LYS A 467 45.05 -3.10 -1.42
C LYS A 467 45.60 -3.60 -0.10
N ALA A 468 46.48 -2.82 0.51
CA ALA A 468 47.08 -3.17 1.80
C ALA A 468 46.06 -3.37 2.93
N LYS A 469 44.93 -2.64 2.83
CA LYS A 469 43.78 -2.79 3.76
C LYS A 469 42.77 -3.85 3.34
N GLY A 470 43.00 -4.56 2.22
CA GLY A 470 42.05 -5.57 1.73
C GLY A 470 40.72 -5.02 1.17
N ILE A 471 40.66 -3.71 0.91
CA ILE A 471 39.42 -3.04 0.41
C ILE A 471 39.18 -3.42 -1.05
N THR A 472 40.25 -3.59 -1.82
CA THR A 472 40.21 -4.00 -3.23
C THR A 472 41.40 -4.91 -3.54
N ASP A 473 41.24 -5.78 -4.53
CA ASP A 473 42.37 -6.56 -5.10
C ASP A 473 43.22 -5.76 -6.09
N GLY A 474 42.72 -4.59 -6.51
CA GLY A 474 43.36 -3.70 -7.47
C GLY A 474 43.40 -4.21 -8.92
N THR A 475 42.69 -5.27 -9.26
CA THR A 475 42.74 -5.92 -10.58
C THR A 475 42.03 -5.13 -11.67
N ARG A 476 41.09 -4.26 -11.32
CA ARG A 476 40.30 -3.47 -12.27
C ARG A 476 40.21 -1.98 -11.87
N PRO A 477 41.33 -1.26 -11.80
CA PRO A 477 41.38 0.05 -11.17
C PRO A 477 40.59 1.15 -11.90
N ARG A 478 40.21 0.92 -13.15
CA ARG A 478 39.43 1.86 -13.97
C ARG A 478 38.09 1.30 -14.45
N SER A 479 37.63 0.15 -13.92
CA SER A 479 36.29 -0.33 -14.23
C SER A 479 35.22 0.56 -13.60
N LEU A 480 34.07 0.61 -14.22
CA LEU A 480 32.89 1.12 -13.55
C LEU A 480 32.54 0.16 -12.40
N ALA A 481 32.41 0.69 -11.21
CA ALA A 481 31.94 -0.07 -10.05
C ALA A 481 30.43 0.10 -9.92
N THR A 482 29.74 -1.00 -9.62
CA THR A 482 28.34 -0.92 -9.25
C THR A 482 28.20 -0.20 -7.90
N ARG A 483 26.98 0.28 -7.59
CA ARG A 483 26.69 0.88 -6.27
C ARG A 483 26.98 -0.09 -5.14
N GLU A 484 26.78 -1.38 -5.35
CA GLU A 484 27.05 -2.44 -4.38
C GLU A 484 28.57 -2.63 -4.18
N GLU A 485 29.35 -2.68 -5.25
CA GLU A 485 30.81 -2.78 -5.16
C GLU A 485 31.41 -1.56 -4.45
N VAL A 486 30.89 -0.35 -4.75
CA VAL A 486 31.33 0.86 -4.05
C VAL A 486 30.95 0.82 -2.57
N ALA A 487 29.75 0.36 -2.23
CA ALA A 487 29.32 0.23 -0.84
C ALA A 487 30.19 -0.78 -0.06
N LEU A 488 30.50 -1.92 -0.67
CA LEU A 488 31.41 -2.92 -0.09
C LEU A 488 32.83 -2.37 0.13
N MET A 489 33.36 -1.62 -0.86
CA MET A 489 34.67 -0.99 -0.75
C MET A 489 34.72 0.06 0.37
N VAL A 490 33.66 0.87 0.49
CA VAL A 490 33.55 1.89 1.54
C VAL A 490 33.45 1.24 2.92
N ASN A 491 32.65 0.18 3.05
CA ASN A 491 32.54 -0.55 4.33
C ASN A 491 33.87 -1.11 4.78
N LYS A 492 34.61 -1.77 3.88
CA LYS A 492 35.96 -2.27 4.19
C LYS A 492 37.00 -1.18 4.46
N ALA A 493 36.76 0.05 4.01
CA ALA A 493 37.62 1.19 4.29
C ALA A 493 37.40 1.78 5.70
N LEU A 494 36.25 1.51 6.28
CA LEU A 494 35.83 2.01 7.59
C LEU A 494 36.14 1.02 8.73
N GLU A 495 36.43 -0.25 8.40
CA GLU A 495 37.01 -1.24 9.31
C GLU A 495 38.50 -0.96 9.55
#